data_761ba43e95fa93f18830466ad5df5fe8
#
_entry.id   761ba43e95fa93f18830466ad5df5fe8
#
_cell.length_a   1.000
_cell.length_b   1.000
_cell.length_c   1.000
_cell.angle_alpha   90.00
_cell.angle_beta   90.00
_cell.angle_gamma   90.00
#
_symmetry.space_group_name_H-M   'P 1'
#
loop_
_entity.id
_entity.type
_entity.pdbx_description
1 polymer ?
#
loop_
_entity_poly.entity_id
_entity_poly.type
_entity_poly.pdbx_seq_one_letter_code
_entity_poly.pdbx_strand_id
1 'polypeptide(L)'
;YRGIQVTIDHDEEHIVQELRDEGVAVTCWEASGKSGPKLVMNIFVKRSLAGSIADEIAEKAPDAFIVLMEPKFFQGGYIKKK
;
A
#
# COMPACT_ATOMS: atom_id res chain seq x y z
N TYR A 1 -9.05 0.17 -11.39
CA TYR A 1 -8.37 0.25 -10.07
C TYR A 1 -7.07 -0.51 -10.09
N ARG A 2 -6.19 -0.09 -9.24
CA ARG A 2 -4.88 -0.73 -9.07
C ARG A 2 -4.64 -0.95 -7.60
N GLY A 3 -3.94 -2.02 -7.29
CA GLY A 3 -3.48 -2.26 -5.94
C GLY A 3 -2.02 -1.89 -5.82
N ILE A 4 -1.64 -1.34 -4.69
CA ILE A 4 -0.24 -1.04 -4.40
C ILE A 4 0.05 -1.70 -3.06
N GLN A 5 1.02 -2.60 -3.05
CA GLN A 5 1.46 -3.18 -1.80
C GLN A 5 2.83 -2.65 -1.48
N VAL A 6 2.98 -2.12 -0.28
CA VAL A 6 4.20 -1.45 0.12
C VAL A 6 4.70 -2.04 1.42
N THR A 7 5.98 -2.35 1.46
CA THR A 7 6.63 -2.78 2.70
C THR A 7 7.63 -1.72 3.10
N ILE A 8 7.48 -1.20 4.30
CA ILE A 8 8.39 -0.18 4.84
C ILE A 8 8.86 -0.61 6.23
N ASP A 9 9.86 0.09 6.73
CA ASP A 9 10.30 -0.14 8.11
C ASP A 9 9.24 0.38 9.06
N HIS A 10 9.14 -0.26 10.20
CA HIS A 10 8.10 0.09 11.16
C HIS A 10 8.23 1.55 11.64
N ASP A 11 9.43 2.07 11.71
CA ASP A 11 9.61 3.44 12.17
C ASP A 11 9.16 4.48 11.15
N GLU A 12 8.73 4.04 9.98
CA GLU A 12 8.16 4.93 8.98
C GLU A 12 6.64 4.89 8.98
N GLU A 13 6.05 4.44 10.06
CA GLU A 13 4.59 4.26 10.14
C GLU A 13 3.83 5.55 9.91
N HIS A 14 4.45 6.71 10.11
CA HIS A 14 3.79 7.99 9.88
C HIS A 14 3.28 8.13 8.44
N ILE A 15 3.89 7.40 7.52
CA ILE A 15 3.48 7.46 6.12
C ILE A 15 2.05 6.96 5.94
N VAL A 16 1.66 5.97 6.74
CA VAL A 16 0.30 5.45 6.68
C VAL A 16 -0.71 6.55 6.98
N GLN A 17 -0.46 7.31 8.06
CA GLN A 17 -1.39 8.35 8.44
C GLN A 17 -1.38 9.50 7.42
N GLU A 18 -0.23 9.81 6.86
CA GLU A 18 -0.16 10.85 5.85
C GLU A 18 -1.00 10.50 4.63
N LEU A 19 -0.93 9.24 4.21
CA LEU A 19 -1.75 8.81 3.08
C LEU A 19 -3.23 8.85 3.40
N ARG A 20 -3.59 8.42 4.60
CA ARG A 20 -4.99 8.46 5.02
C ARG A 20 -5.51 9.89 5.08
N ASP A 21 -4.67 10.82 5.52
CA ASP A 21 -5.06 12.22 5.56
C ASP A 21 -5.30 12.79 4.18
N GLU A 22 -4.70 12.20 3.17
CA GLU A 22 -4.93 12.60 1.77
C GLU A 22 -6.15 11.92 1.17
N GLY A 23 -6.84 11.10 1.94
CA GLY A 23 -8.01 10.41 1.44
C GLY A 23 -7.73 9.07 0.80
N VAL A 24 -6.53 8.56 0.96
CA VAL A 24 -6.16 7.28 0.36
C VAL A 24 -6.59 6.16 1.31
N ALA A 25 -7.23 5.14 0.77
CA ALA A 25 -7.65 3.99 1.55
C ALA A 25 -6.45 3.08 1.75
N VAL A 26 -6.02 2.92 2.99
CA VAL A 26 -4.85 2.14 3.33
C VAL A 26 -5.20 1.13 4.41
N THR A 27 -4.91 -0.12 4.14
CA THR A 27 -4.97 -1.17 5.16
C THR A 27 -3.52 -1.55 5.45
N CYS A 28 -3.16 -1.63 6.71
CA CYS A 28 -1.79 -1.99 7.03
C CYS A 28 -1.73 -2.99 8.17
N TRP A 29 -0.63 -3.72 8.23
CA TRP A 29 -0.41 -4.67 9.31
C TRP A 29 1.08 -4.79 9.55
N GLU A 30 1.42 -5.33 10.70
CA GLU A 30 2.82 -5.52 11.07
C GLU A 30 3.33 -6.85 10.56
N ALA A 31 4.59 -6.86 10.17
CA ALA A 31 5.25 -8.06 9.70
C ALA A 31 6.67 -8.07 10.25
N SER A 32 7.30 -9.23 10.24
CA SER A 32 8.69 -9.30 10.65
C SER A 32 9.54 -9.54 9.43
N GLY A 33 10.66 -8.85 9.39
CA GLY A 33 11.61 -9.00 8.32
C GLY A 33 12.96 -9.34 8.88
N LYS A 34 13.87 -9.64 7.98
CA LYS A 34 15.21 -10.02 8.35
C LYS A 34 15.92 -8.92 9.11
N SER A 35 15.66 -7.68 8.77
CA SER A 35 16.31 -6.55 9.40
C SER A 35 15.46 -5.87 10.45
N GLY A 36 14.40 -6.52 10.91
CA GLY A 36 13.59 -5.96 11.98
C GLY A 36 12.13 -5.86 11.62
N PRO A 37 11.35 -5.16 12.44
CA PRO A 37 9.90 -5.08 12.20
C PRO A 37 9.59 -4.24 10.97
N LYS A 38 8.57 -4.66 10.25
CA LYS A 38 8.13 -4.01 9.03
C LYS A 38 6.65 -3.70 9.10
N LEU A 39 6.23 -2.79 8.27
CA LEU A 39 4.81 -2.53 8.03
C LEU A 39 4.52 -2.84 6.58
N VAL A 40 3.42 -3.52 6.35
CA VAL A 40 2.95 -3.79 5.01
C VAL A 40 1.66 -3.05 4.82
N MET A 41 1.55 -2.29 3.73
CA MET A 41 0.34 -1.56 3.40
C MET A 41 -0.26 -2.11 2.13
N ASN A 42 -1.58 -2.19 2.11
CA ASN A 42 -2.30 -2.43 0.88
C ASN A 42 -3.11 -1.19 0.56
N ILE A 43 -2.92 -0.66 -0.63
CA ILE A 43 -3.55 0.56 -1.08
C ILE A 43 -4.32 0.23 -2.34
N PHE A 44 -5.55 0.73 -2.43
CA PHE A 44 -6.39 0.48 -3.58
C PHE A 44 -6.82 1.82 -4.12
N VAL A 45 -6.43 2.14 -5.34
CA VAL A 45 -6.69 3.46 -5.91
C VAL A 45 -7.11 3.33 -7.36
N LYS A 46 -7.63 4.41 -7.89
CA LYS A 46 -7.90 4.45 -9.30
C LYS A 46 -6.60 4.35 -10.07
N ARG A 47 -6.70 3.70 -11.23
CA ARG A 47 -5.55 3.50 -12.07
C ARG A 47 -4.79 4.78 -12.36
N SER A 48 -5.52 5.87 -12.57
CA SER A 48 -4.90 7.15 -12.92
C SER A 48 -4.09 7.75 -11.78
N LEU A 49 -4.31 7.30 -10.55
CA LEU A 49 -3.60 7.82 -9.38
C LEU A 49 -2.48 6.91 -8.90
N ALA A 50 -2.44 5.68 -9.41
CA ALA A 50 -1.52 4.69 -8.86
C ALA A 50 -0.07 5.12 -8.99
N GLY A 51 0.30 5.68 -10.14
CA GLY A 51 1.68 6.09 -10.35
C GLY A 51 2.11 7.20 -9.41
N SER A 52 1.26 8.21 -9.24
CA SER A 52 1.63 9.34 -8.39
C SER A 52 1.69 8.92 -6.92
N ILE A 53 0.81 8.04 -6.49
CA ILE A 53 0.85 7.55 -5.11
C ILE A 53 2.13 6.74 -4.88
N ALA A 54 2.47 5.86 -5.83
CA ALA A 54 3.69 5.07 -5.71
C ALA A 54 4.92 5.96 -5.67
N ASP A 55 4.95 7.00 -6.50
CA ASP A 55 6.07 7.94 -6.51
C ASP A 55 6.18 8.70 -5.20
N GLU A 56 5.04 9.09 -4.65
CA GLU A 56 5.03 9.80 -3.37
C GLU A 56 5.62 8.92 -2.28
N ILE A 57 5.23 7.65 -2.25
CA ILE A 57 5.74 6.72 -1.24
C ILE A 57 7.24 6.50 -1.43
N ALA A 58 7.67 6.37 -2.67
CA ALA A 58 9.10 6.16 -2.95
C ALA A 58 9.94 7.35 -2.52
N GLU A 59 9.38 8.55 -2.62
CA GLU A 59 10.09 9.74 -2.14
C GLU A 59 10.20 9.78 -0.63
N LYS A 60 9.11 9.40 0.04
CA LYS A 60 9.09 9.44 1.51
C LYS A 60 9.86 8.29 2.13
N ALA A 61 9.92 7.17 1.44
CA ALA A 61 10.60 5.98 1.94
C ALA A 61 11.40 5.35 0.80
N PRO A 62 12.61 5.84 0.54
CA PRO A 62 13.39 5.36 -0.60
C PRO A 62 13.69 3.86 -0.57
N ASP A 63 13.69 3.27 0.62
CA ASP A 63 13.96 1.83 0.74
C ASP A 63 12.69 0.99 0.71
N ALA A 64 11.56 1.59 0.46
CA ALA A 64 10.29 0.86 0.44
C ALA A 64 10.28 -0.14 -0.71
N PHE A 65 9.68 -1.29 -0.44
CA PHE A 65 9.46 -2.28 -1.48
C PHE A 65 8.03 -2.10 -1.98
N ILE A 66 7.89 -1.68 -3.22
CA ILE A 66 6.59 -1.31 -3.78
C ILE A 66 6.24 -2.23 -4.92
N VAL A 67 5.06 -2.82 -4.83
CA VAL A 67 4.55 -3.72 -5.87
C VAL A 67 3.22 -3.17 -6.36
N LEU A 68 3.14 -2.96 -7.65
CA LEU A 68 1.89 -2.54 -8.28
C LEU A 68 1.18 -3.77 -8.79
N MET A 69 -0.10 -3.86 -8.48
CA MET A 69 -0.89 -5.01 -8.87
C MET A 69 -2.14 -4.59 -9.61
N GLU A 70 -2.52 -5.41 -10.53
CA GLU A 70 -3.74 -5.18 -11.28
C GLU A 70 -4.73 -6.25 -10.88
N PRO A 71 -5.77 -5.91 -10.12
CA PRO A 71 -6.73 -6.93 -9.71
C PRO A 71 -7.52 -7.41 -10.92
N LYS A 72 -7.61 -8.71 -11.06
CA LYS A 72 -8.36 -9.28 -12.14
C LYS A 72 -9.78 -9.56 -11.75
N PHE A 73 -10.00 -9.76 -10.49
CA PHE A 73 -11.27 -10.18 -10.02
C PHE A 73 -11.47 -9.67 -8.62
N PHE A 74 -12.56 -9.00 -8.38
CA PHE A 74 -12.71 -8.29 -7.15
C PHE A 74 -14.18 -8.20 -6.76
N GLN A 75 -14.45 -8.49 -5.51
CA GLN A 75 -15.76 -8.32 -4.94
C GLN A 75 -15.60 -7.93 -3.53
N GLY A 76 -16.41 -6.99 -3.11
CA GLY A 76 -16.26 -6.43 -1.81
C GLY A 76 -16.31 -7.50 -0.75
N GLY A 77 -15.49 -7.41 0.21
CA GLY A 77 -15.48 -8.26 1.35
C GLY A 77 -15.27 -9.72 1.08
N TYR A 78 -15.66 -10.23 -0.06
CA TYR A 78 -15.46 -11.61 -0.38
C TYR A 78 -15.72 -11.81 -1.84
N ILE A 79 -15.29 -12.92 -2.34
CA ILE A 79 -15.43 -13.23 -3.71
C ILE A 79 -16.71 -13.98 -3.89
N LYS A 80 -17.57 -13.48 -4.76
CA LYS A 80 -18.74 -14.15 -5.04
C LYS A 80 -18.62 -14.73 -6.37
N LYS A 81 -19.04 -15.85 -6.52
CA LYS A 81 -18.84 -16.41 -7.76
C LYS A 81 -19.98 -16.44 -8.54
N LYS A 82 -20.15 -16.31 -9.33
CA LYS A 82 -21.19 -16.40 -9.88
C LYS A 82 -21.23 -16.81 -10.58
#